data_a1fbef0378ea3985787f31ffca05fb82
#
_entry.id   a1fbef0378ea3985787f31ffca05fb82
#
_cell.length_a   1.000
_cell.length_b   1.000
_cell.length_c   1.000
_cell.angle_alpha   90.00
_cell.angle_beta   90.00
_cell.angle_gamma   90.00
#
_symmetry.space_group_name_H-M   'P 1'
#
loop_
_entity.id
_entity.type
_entity.pdbx_description
1 polymer ?
#
loop_
_entity_poly.entity_id
_entity_poly.type
_entity_poly.pdbx_seq_one_letter_code
_entity_poly.pdbx_strand_id
1 'polypeptide(L)'
;MERFLGNRKDKDEEGSVIILVAVLMVVFLGMAALVVDLGADYVYKAKMQTACDTASRAAASALPDTTKATELAKYYMKENGFTDTRNVQVEFKDSNSKVQVYLKEERKTTFARALGIKSNKISTVAVATKGGSSSPRGFKYAIFSGDKDATLKLGADYKVDGAVHANGKIWSDPGNGYAFSFEASKGFDKLNSSTTKVGVKNGDNVNLLDVTSDEAKSHINSNAQYEEMPTYLGENIEKLIVNPSVPENFDLTIAEVNKKGSDGYKSIKYIGNETWWGGTWSFGNDLLIDNSSRSGDYKLEGGKLIINGDLYINGNANKNTTLSFYSGGIEINGNVYCTGKLKLAGSKVHIKGNVYCVGDLYLESGDVKFDSTYIYANSFTATNGFVLSGALVTEKDIKITGAMAQINSSADSTMTMYSKYGNIKGDQASSAYHGLVFAPNGDISWCGDSIKIYGSIIGKTISGIPADVTIHPLDRDLEYDTNNPNGSATGSGIMLIK
;
A
#
# COMPACT_ATOMS: atom_id res chain seq x y z
N MET A 1 -54.15 -74.99 -8.19
CA MET A 1 -52.94 -75.17 -8.99
C MET A 1 -52.38 -73.81 -9.32
N GLU A 2 -51.89 -73.15 -8.28
CA GLU A 2 -51.19 -71.86 -8.34
C GLU A 2 -49.91 -72.02 -7.56
N ARG A 3 -48.77 -71.91 -8.24
CA ARG A 3 -47.46 -71.57 -7.64
C ARG A 3 -46.39 -71.59 -8.71
N PHE A 4 -45.53 -70.64 -8.61
CA PHE A 4 -44.30 -70.36 -9.37
C PHE A 4 -44.40 -69.30 -10.45
N LEU A 5 -44.45 -68.06 -9.99
CA LEU A 5 -43.72 -66.97 -10.63
C LEU A 5 -42.91 -66.27 -9.55
N GLY A 6 -41.76 -66.89 -9.30
CA GLY A 6 -40.76 -66.31 -8.37
C GLY A 6 -40.03 -65.14 -9.02
N ASN A 7 -39.98 -64.11 -8.27
CA ASN A 7 -39.25 -62.85 -8.37
C ASN A 7 -37.81 -63.09 -8.87
N ARG A 8 -37.52 -62.82 -10.13
CA ARG A 8 -36.17 -62.82 -10.73
C ARG A 8 -35.69 -61.44 -11.16
N LYS A 9 -36.40 -60.37 -10.76
CA LYS A 9 -36.07 -59.02 -11.22
C LYS A 9 -35.08 -58.26 -10.34
N ASP A 10 -34.88 -58.64 -9.05
CA ASP A 10 -34.10 -57.81 -8.14
C ASP A 10 -32.58 -58.06 -8.12
N LYS A 11 -32.11 -59.15 -8.74
CA LYS A 11 -30.67 -59.46 -8.78
C LYS A 11 -29.87 -58.85 -9.90
N ASP A 12 -30.53 -58.47 -10.99
CA ASP A 12 -29.84 -57.90 -12.17
C ASP A 12 -29.58 -56.38 -12.00
N GLU A 13 -30.36 -55.68 -11.15
CA GLU A 13 -30.20 -54.22 -10.89
C GLU A 13 -29.02 -53.91 -9.96
N GLU A 14 -28.72 -54.75 -8.95
CA GLU A 14 -27.58 -54.58 -8.05
C GLU A 14 -26.24 -54.67 -8.80
N GLY A 15 -26.13 -55.56 -9.77
CA GLY A 15 -24.93 -55.72 -10.62
C GLY A 15 -24.69 -54.48 -11.51
N SER A 16 -25.74 -53.88 -12.02
CA SER A 16 -25.66 -52.70 -12.90
C SER A 16 -25.14 -51.45 -12.15
N VAL A 17 -25.58 -51.24 -10.90
CA VAL A 17 -25.14 -50.11 -10.09
C VAL A 17 -23.65 -50.20 -9.74
N ILE A 18 -23.14 -51.41 -9.46
CA ILE A 18 -21.70 -51.59 -9.15
C ILE A 18 -20.82 -51.24 -10.37
N ILE A 19 -21.25 -51.63 -11.56
CA ILE A 19 -20.53 -51.30 -12.80
C ILE A 19 -20.57 -49.80 -13.05
N LEU A 20 -21.73 -49.14 -12.85
CA LEU A 20 -21.87 -47.70 -13.01
C LEU A 20 -20.98 -46.94 -12.03
N VAL A 21 -20.97 -47.31 -10.73
CA VAL A 21 -20.12 -46.75 -9.72
C VAL A 21 -18.63 -46.94 -10.05
N ALA A 22 -18.24 -48.11 -10.51
CA ALA A 22 -16.85 -48.36 -10.91
C ALA A 22 -16.41 -47.48 -12.08
N VAL A 23 -17.26 -47.27 -13.10
CA VAL A 23 -16.98 -46.38 -14.24
C VAL A 23 -16.91 -44.90 -13.76
N LEU A 24 -17.85 -44.45 -12.92
CA LEU A 24 -17.83 -43.12 -12.40
C LEU A 24 -16.59 -42.83 -11.52
N MET A 25 -16.15 -43.82 -10.72
CA MET A 25 -14.94 -43.73 -9.92
C MET A 25 -13.69 -43.51 -10.80
N VAL A 26 -13.57 -44.19 -11.92
CA VAL A 26 -12.46 -43.99 -12.85
C VAL A 26 -12.50 -42.58 -13.45
N VAL A 27 -13.68 -42.05 -13.78
CA VAL A 27 -13.85 -40.70 -14.32
C VAL A 27 -13.45 -39.66 -13.25
N PHE A 28 -13.90 -39.81 -12.00
CA PHE A 28 -13.53 -38.90 -10.91
C PHE A 28 -12.04 -38.93 -10.60
N LEU A 29 -11.42 -40.13 -10.59
CA LEU A 29 -9.97 -40.26 -10.42
C LEU A 29 -9.20 -39.61 -11.56
N GLY A 30 -9.69 -39.72 -12.79
CA GLY A 30 -9.10 -39.05 -13.95
C GLY A 30 -9.18 -37.53 -13.85
N MET A 31 -10.33 -36.96 -13.43
CA MET A 31 -10.47 -35.53 -13.18
C MET A 31 -9.58 -35.07 -12.05
N ALA A 32 -9.55 -35.76 -10.92
CA ALA A 32 -8.67 -35.44 -9.80
C ALA A 32 -7.20 -35.43 -10.20
N ALA A 33 -6.78 -36.39 -11.02
CA ALA A 33 -5.43 -36.46 -11.56
C ALA A 33 -5.05 -35.22 -12.39
N LEU A 34 -5.98 -34.75 -13.24
CA LEU A 34 -5.77 -33.53 -14.03
C LEU A 34 -5.67 -32.29 -13.16
N VAL A 35 -6.51 -32.16 -12.14
CA VAL A 35 -6.49 -31.01 -11.20
C VAL A 35 -5.16 -30.93 -10.47
N VAL A 36 -4.62 -32.07 -10.01
CA VAL A 36 -3.32 -32.12 -9.32
C VAL A 36 -2.18 -31.71 -10.24
N ASP A 37 -2.15 -32.23 -11.49
CA ASP A 37 -1.10 -31.86 -12.44
C ASP A 37 -1.18 -30.38 -12.84
N LEU A 38 -2.38 -29.82 -13.09
CA LEU A 38 -2.57 -28.41 -13.42
C LEU A 38 -2.20 -27.50 -12.23
N GLY A 39 -2.57 -27.88 -11.02
CA GLY A 39 -2.19 -27.14 -9.81
C GLY A 39 -0.67 -27.10 -9.62
N ALA A 40 0.00 -28.23 -9.85
CA ALA A 40 1.44 -28.32 -9.78
C ALA A 40 2.13 -27.51 -10.90
N ASP A 41 1.55 -27.45 -12.10
CA ASP A 41 2.02 -26.60 -13.20
C ASP A 41 1.86 -25.13 -12.90
N TYR A 42 0.75 -24.73 -12.25
CA TYR A 42 0.53 -23.35 -11.80
C TYR A 42 1.59 -22.89 -10.80
N VAL A 43 1.85 -23.70 -9.77
CA VAL A 43 2.90 -23.41 -8.77
C VAL A 43 4.28 -23.33 -9.44
N TYR A 44 4.56 -24.22 -10.35
CA TYR A 44 5.83 -24.22 -11.09
C TYR A 44 5.98 -22.98 -11.97
N LYS A 45 4.90 -22.56 -12.67
CA LYS A 45 4.86 -21.34 -13.45
C LYS A 45 5.09 -20.09 -12.60
N ALA A 46 4.50 -20.03 -11.41
CA ALA A 46 4.73 -18.93 -10.47
C ALA A 46 6.21 -18.85 -10.04
N LYS A 47 6.85 -19.99 -9.78
CA LYS A 47 8.28 -20.05 -9.50
C LYS A 47 9.14 -19.60 -10.68
N MET A 48 8.79 -20.01 -11.90
CA MET A 48 9.46 -19.56 -13.11
C MET A 48 9.32 -18.04 -13.29
N GLN A 49 8.12 -17.47 -13.02
CA GLN A 49 7.89 -16.04 -13.13
C GLN A 49 8.77 -15.26 -12.14
N THR A 50 8.83 -15.67 -10.88
CA THR A 50 9.71 -15.05 -9.88
C THR A 50 11.18 -15.07 -10.31
N ALA A 51 11.64 -16.16 -10.91
CA ALA A 51 13.01 -16.27 -11.44
C ALA A 51 13.25 -15.30 -12.60
N CYS A 52 12.31 -15.22 -13.56
CA CYS A 52 12.39 -14.28 -14.68
C CYS A 52 12.39 -12.83 -14.20
N ASP A 53 11.54 -12.49 -13.23
CA ASP A 53 11.44 -11.15 -12.65
C ASP A 53 12.77 -10.75 -11.97
N THR A 54 13.36 -11.66 -11.20
CA THR A 54 14.66 -11.42 -10.55
C THR A 54 15.78 -11.30 -11.57
N ALA A 55 15.82 -12.19 -12.56
CA ALA A 55 16.85 -12.19 -13.59
C ALA A 55 16.78 -10.95 -14.48
N SER A 56 15.57 -10.51 -14.86
CA SER A 56 15.41 -9.30 -15.69
C SER A 56 15.82 -8.03 -14.95
N ARG A 57 15.49 -7.92 -13.66
CA ARG A 57 15.95 -6.80 -12.81
C ARG A 57 17.47 -6.77 -12.71
N ALA A 58 18.09 -7.91 -12.42
CA ALA A 58 19.54 -8.00 -12.34
C ALA A 58 20.21 -7.64 -13.67
N ALA A 59 19.68 -8.14 -14.80
CA ALA A 59 20.16 -7.79 -16.12
C ALA A 59 20.04 -6.32 -16.44
N ALA A 60 18.89 -5.70 -16.09
CA ALA A 60 18.66 -4.28 -16.33
C ALA A 60 19.69 -3.40 -15.60
N SER A 61 20.24 -3.81 -14.45
CA SER A 61 21.26 -3.04 -13.74
C SER A 61 22.54 -2.82 -14.57
N ALA A 62 22.85 -3.76 -15.46
CA ALA A 62 24.05 -3.68 -16.29
C ALA A 62 23.85 -2.93 -17.60
N LEU A 63 22.61 -2.60 -18.00
CA LEU A 63 22.37 -1.88 -19.25
C LEU A 63 23.11 -0.53 -19.25
N PRO A 64 23.62 -0.06 -20.40
CA PRO A 64 23.46 -0.62 -21.73
C PRO A 64 24.43 -1.77 -22.11
N ASP A 65 25.26 -2.28 -21.19
CA ASP A 65 26.16 -3.40 -21.43
C ASP A 65 25.36 -4.71 -21.56
N THR A 66 25.03 -5.10 -22.78
CA THR A 66 24.21 -6.28 -23.07
C THR A 66 24.91 -7.61 -22.73
N THR A 67 26.24 -7.63 -22.77
CA THR A 67 27.04 -8.83 -22.43
C THR A 67 26.91 -9.12 -20.94
N LYS A 68 27.22 -8.12 -20.11
CA LYS A 68 27.13 -8.21 -18.65
C LYS A 68 25.68 -8.43 -18.21
N ALA A 69 24.70 -7.80 -18.87
CA ALA A 69 23.29 -8.00 -18.61
C ALA A 69 22.87 -9.45 -18.84
N THR A 70 23.34 -10.07 -19.95
CA THR A 70 23.06 -11.49 -20.24
C THR A 70 23.68 -12.43 -19.22
N GLU A 71 24.90 -12.15 -18.78
CA GLU A 71 25.58 -12.92 -17.74
C GLU A 71 24.83 -12.87 -16.40
N LEU A 72 24.40 -11.66 -15.97
CA LEU A 72 23.62 -11.49 -14.77
C LEU A 72 22.26 -12.19 -14.85
N ALA A 73 21.55 -12.08 -15.98
CA ALA A 73 20.30 -12.80 -16.18
C ALA A 73 20.48 -14.31 -15.95
N LYS A 74 21.46 -14.93 -16.60
CA LYS A 74 21.75 -16.34 -16.47
C LYS A 74 22.22 -16.74 -15.08
N TYR A 75 23.00 -15.90 -14.43
CA TYR A 75 23.44 -16.11 -13.05
C TYR A 75 22.25 -16.20 -12.09
N TYR A 76 21.36 -15.18 -12.13
CA TYR A 76 20.20 -15.16 -11.23
C TYR A 76 19.13 -16.22 -11.57
N MET A 77 19.05 -16.65 -12.82
CA MET A 77 18.24 -17.83 -13.17
C MET A 77 18.76 -19.10 -12.48
N LYS A 78 20.07 -19.32 -12.44
CA LYS A 78 20.69 -20.45 -11.72
C LYS A 78 20.45 -20.36 -10.22
N GLU A 79 20.64 -19.20 -9.61
CA GLU A 79 20.39 -18.97 -8.16
C GLU A 79 18.93 -19.26 -7.79
N ASN A 80 17.98 -19.03 -8.70
CA ASN A 80 16.57 -19.34 -8.50
C ASN A 80 16.20 -20.80 -8.87
N GLY A 81 17.21 -21.66 -9.11
CA GLY A 81 17.04 -23.08 -9.32
C GLY A 81 16.83 -23.52 -10.79
N PHE A 82 16.99 -22.61 -11.76
CA PHE A 82 16.93 -22.92 -13.20
C PHE A 82 18.34 -23.02 -13.77
N THR A 83 18.98 -24.18 -13.54
CA THR A 83 20.40 -24.39 -13.86
C THR A 83 20.66 -24.59 -15.35
N ASP A 84 19.69 -25.05 -16.11
CA ASP A 84 19.79 -25.17 -17.58
C ASP A 84 19.45 -23.83 -18.25
N THR A 85 20.48 -23.01 -18.44
CA THR A 85 20.33 -21.67 -19.03
C THR A 85 20.12 -21.68 -20.54
N ARG A 86 20.09 -22.85 -21.22
CA ARG A 86 19.78 -22.96 -22.66
C ARG A 86 18.33 -22.59 -22.96
N ASN A 87 17.45 -22.79 -21.98
CA ASN A 87 16.03 -22.45 -22.04
C ASN A 87 15.75 -20.99 -21.69
N VAL A 88 16.77 -20.21 -21.31
CA VAL A 88 16.70 -18.80 -20.99
C VAL A 88 17.09 -17.98 -22.21
N GLN A 89 16.18 -17.18 -22.71
CA GLN A 89 16.43 -16.22 -23.79
C GLN A 89 16.44 -14.82 -23.22
N VAL A 90 17.42 -14.03 -23.59
CA VAL A 90 17.57 -12.63 -23.17
C VAL A 90 17.55 -11.76 -24.42
N GLU A 91 16.59 -10.87 -24.51
CA GLU A 91 16.42 -9.93 -25.61
C GLU A 91 16.53 -8.49 -25.11
N PHE A 92 17.09 -7.62 -25.96
CA PHE A 92 17.23 -6.21 -25.65
C PHE A 92 16.38 -5.39 -26.61
N LYS A 93 15.70 -4.37 -26.09
CA LYS A 93 14.79 -3.49 -26.84
C LYS A 93 15.10 -2.02 -26.55
N ASP A 94 14.53 -1.15 -27.36
CA ASP A 94 14.60 0.30 -27.21
C ASP A 94 16.04 0.80 -27.05
N SER A 95 16.90 0.45 -28.02
CA SER A 95 18.32 0.83 -28.03
C SER A 95 19.09 0.36 -26.78
N ASN A 96 18.81 -0.86 -26.31
CA ASN A 96 19.40 -1.46 -25.12
C ASN A 96 19.03 -0.78 -23.79
N SER A 97 17.92 -0.07 -23.74
CA SER A 97 17.38 0.47 -22.50
C SER A 97 16.47 -0.50 -21.76
N LYS A 98 15.96 -1.54 -22.46
CA LYS A 98 15.09 -2.58 -21.91
C LYS A 98 15.70 -3.95 -22.13
N VAL A 99 15.54 -4.83 -21.14
CA VAL A 99 15.88 -6.25 -21.24
C VAL A 99 14.65 -7.11 -20.98
N GLN A 100 14.46 -8.09 -21.82
CA GLN A 100 13.39 -9.07 -21.73
C GLN A 100 13.97 -10.46 -21.53
N VAL A 101 13.57 -11.14 -20.47
CA VAL A 101 14.03 -12.48 -20.12
C VAL A 101 12.89 -13.46 -20.28
N TYR A 102 13.08 -14.46 -21.11
CA TYR A 102 12.14 -15.55 -21.34
C TYR A 102 12.69 -16.83 -20.71
N LEU A 103 11.80 -17.61 -20.12
CA LEU A 103 12.09 -18.99 -19.71
C LEU A 103 11.02 -19.91 -20.28
N LYS A 104 11.47 -20.97 -20.94
CA LYS A 104 10.60 -22.03 -21.47
C LYS A 104 11.06 -23.36 -20.92
N GLU A 105 10.16 -24.07 -20.25
CA GLU A 105 10.42 -25.37 -19.65
C GLU A 105 9.36 -26.38 -20.09
N GLU A 106 9.79 -27.64 -20.22
CA GLU A 106 8.90 -28.76 -20.44
C GLU A 106 8.84 -29.61 -19.17
N ARG A 107 7.67 -29.60 -18.53
CA ARG A 107 7.45 -30.34 -17.31
C ARG A 107 6.68 -31.62 -17.57
N LYS A 108 7.22 -32.73 -17.06
CA LYS A 108 6.55 -34.03 -17.14
C LYS A 108 5.33 -34.06 -16.22
N THR A 109 4.21 -34.52 -16.73
CA THR A 109 2.99 -34.73 -15.94
C THR A 109 3.16 -35.98 -15.07
N THR A 110 2.51 -35.99 -13.92
CA THR A 110 2.56 -37.09 -12.97
C THR A 110 1.40 -38.07 -13.21
N PHE A 111 0.20 -37.58 -13.14
CA PHE A 111 -1.02 -38.40 -13.24
C PHE A 111 -1.66 -38.35 -14.64
N ALA A 112 -1.65 -37.21 -15.31
CA ALA A 112 -2.20 -37.05 -16.65
C ALA A 112 -1.47 -37.90 -17.68
N ARG A 113 -0.28 -38.39 -17.35
CA ARG A 113 0.48 -39.37 -18.16
C ARG A 113 -0.29 -40.67 -18.39
N ALA A 114 -1.10 -41.09 -17.41
CA ALA A 114 -1.97 -42.27 -17.56
C ALA A 114 -3.07 -42.04 -18.61
N LEU A 115 -3.42 -40.79 -18.89
CA LEU A 115 -4.35 -40.39 -19.93
C LEU A 115 -3.67 -40.03 -21.26
N GLY A 116 -2.36 -40.35 -21.40
CA GLY A 116 -1.57 -40.10 -22.61
C GLY A 116 -0.90 -38.73 -22.70
N ILE A 117 -1.11 -37.82 -21.74
CA ILE A 117 -0.50 -36.50 -21.69
C ILE A 117 0.85 -36.61 -20.96
N LYS A 118 1.94 -36.64 -21.71
CA LYS A 118 3.27 -36.93 -21.15
C LYS A 118 3.97 -35.75 -20.53
N SER A 119 3.75 -34.53 -21.06
CA SER A 119 4.39 -33.31 -20.59
C SER A 119 3.58 -32.08 -20.97
N ASN A 120 3.79 -31.00 -20.24
CA ASN A 120 3.25 -29.67 -20.50
C ASN A 120 4.38 -28.69 -20.76
N LYS A 121 4.22 -27.79 -21.74
CA LYS A 121 5.13 -26.68 -22.02
C LYS A 121 4.69 -25.45 -21.26
N ILE A 122 5.56 -24.96 -20.39
CA ILE A 122 5.32 -23.78 -19.58
C ILE A 122 6.29 -22.69 -20.03
N SER A 123 5.80 -21.46 -20.19
CA SER A 123 6.65 -20.33 -20.52
C SER A 123 6.27 -19.12 -19.67
N THR A 124 7.28 -18.31 -19.34
CA THR A 124 7.15 -17.05 -18.65
C THR A 124 8.06 -16.01 -19.29
N VAL A 125 7.72 -14.75 -19.07
CA VAL A 125 8.49 -13.61 -19.56
C VAL A 125 8.49 -12.49 -18.53
N ALA A 126 9.61 -11.81 -18.39
CA ALA A 126 9.72 -10.60 -17.61
C ALA A 126 10.50 -9.55 -18.40
N VAL A 127 10.06 -8.29 -18.30
CA VAL A 127 10.72 -7.16 -18.93
C VAL A 127 11.16 -6.20 -17.85
N ALA A 128 12.42 -5.78 -17.90
CA ALA A 128 12.94 -4.75 -17.01
C ALA A 128 13.70 -3.69 -17.82
N THR A 129 13.69 -2.47 -17.34
CA THR A 129 14.48 -1.37 -17.88
C THR A 129 15.46 -0.89 -16.83
N LYS A 130 16.66 -0.51 -17.24
CA LYS A 130 17.50 0.36 -16.41
C LYS A 130 16.87 1.73 -16.46
N GLY A 131 16.38 2.20 -15.34
CA GLY A 131 15.92 3.57 -15.26
C GLY A 131 17.05 4.51 -15.69
N GLY A 132 17.00 4.97 -16.93
CA GLY A 132 17.48 6.30 -17.20
C GLY A 132 16.51 7.19 -16.44
N SER A 133 16.98 8.22 -15.77
CA SER A 133 16.23 9.15 -14.91
C SER A 133 14.96 9.72 -15.57
N SER A 134 13.97 8.87 -15.79
CA SER A 134 12.59 9.23 -15.97
C SER A 134 11.86 8.62 -14.77
N SER A 135 12.08 9.21 -13.59
CA SER A 135 11.03 9.24 -12.56
C SER A 135 9.71 9.43 -13.28
N PRO A 136 8.63 8.71 -12.93
CA PRO A 136 7.32 9.08 -13.43
C PRO A 136 7.26 10.60 -13.38
N ARG A 137 7.12 11.24 -14.55
CA ARG A 137 7.47 12.68 -14.68
C ARG A 137 6.78 13.56 -13.65
N GLY A 138 5.59 13.13 -13.16
CA GLY A 138 4.87 13.81 -12.12
C GLY A 138 5.59 13.91 -10.77
N PHE A 139 6.50 13.01 -10.43
CA PHE A 139 7.22 13.06 -9.14
C PHE A 139 8.38 14.07 -9.10
N LYS A 140 8.75 14.65 -10.24
CA LYS A 140 9.73 15.74 -10.30
C LYS A 140 9.19 17.06 -9.73
N TYR A 141 7.88 17.17 -9.52
CA TYR A 141 7.23 18.38 -9.05
C TYR A 141 7.03 18.39 -7.54
N ALA A 142 7.16 19.54 -6.93
CA ALA A 142 6.76 19.76 -5.55
C ALA A 142 5.24 19.71 -5.38
N ILE A 143 4.52 20.26 -6.38
CA ILE A 143 3.06 20.19 -6.47
C ILE A 143 2.69 19.77 -7.89
N PHE A 144 1.85 18.74 -8.01
CA PHE A 144 1.36 18.26 -9.30
C PHE A 144 -0.16 18.03 -9.27
N SER A 145 -0.88 18.72 -10.14
CA SER A 145 -2.32 18.52 -10.37
C SER A 145 -2.55 17.90 -11.75
N GLY A 146 -3.04 16.66 -11.76
CA GLY A 146 -3.08 15.84 -12.98
C GLY A 146 -4.31 16.02 -13.86
N ASP A 147 -5.39 16.65 -13.37
CA ASP A 147 -6.62 16.84 -14.15
C ASP A 147 -6.46 18.01 -15.13
N LYS A 148 -6.67 17.72 -16.42
CA LYS A 148 -6.56 18.69 -17.50
C LYS A 148 -7.64 19.79 -17.51
N ASP A 149 -8.75 19.55 -16.84
CA ASP A 149 -9.91 20.48 -16.83
C ASP A 149 -10.03 21.22 -15.49
N ALA A 150 -9.18 20.87 -14.51
CA ALA A 150 -9.17 21.53 -13.21
C ALA A 150 -8.23 22.75 -13.18
N THR A 151 -8.51 23.68 -12.26
CA THR A 151 -7.61 24.77 -11.91
C THR A 151 -6.96 24.47 -10.56
N LEU A 152 -5.63 24.39 -10.53
CA LEU A 152 -4.85 24.35 -9.30
C LEU A 152 -4.88 25.74 -8.66
N LYS A 153 -5.43 25.85 -7.43
CA LYS A 153 -5.56 27.12 -6.72
C LYS A 153 -4.52 27.24 -5.62
N LEU A 154 -3.68 28.26 -5.74
CA LEU A 154 -2.66 28.65 -4.78
C LEU A 154 -3.06 30.00 -4.14
N GLY A 155 -4.09 29.97 -3.29
CA GLY A 155 -4.68 31.17 -2.71
C GLY A 155 -4.18 31.53 -1.31
N ALA A 156 -3.47 30.62 -0.65
CA ALA A 156 -2.86 30.84 0.66
C ALA A 156 -1.40 31.28 0.52
N ASP A 157 -0.79 31.76 1.59
CA ASP A 157 0.64 32.01 1.63
C ASP A 157 1.38 30.68 1.50
N TYR A 158 2.31 30.60 0.56
CA TYR A 158 3.03 29.35 0.30
C TYR A 158 4.50 29.61 -0.03
N LYS A 159 5.33 28.67 0.41
CA LYS A 159 6.77 28.61 0.10
C LYS A 159 7.07 27.24 -0.50
N VAL A 160 7.28 27.20 -1.81
CA VAL A 160 7.49 25.95 -2.55
C VAL A 160 8.89 25.95 -3.15
N ASP A 161 9.80 25.22 -2.53
CA ASP A 161 11.19 25.08 -2.96
C ASP A 161 11.33 24.12 -4.16
N GLY A 162 10.41 24.20 -5.12
CA GLY A 162 10.36 23.34 -6.27
C GLY A 162 9.39 23.82 -7.34
N ALA A 163 9.20 22.99 -8.35
CA ALA A 163 8.30 23.26 -9.46
C ALA A 163 6.84 22.94 -9.10
N VAL A 164 5.93 23.78 -9.56
CA VAL A 164 4.49 23.59 -9.51
C VAL A 164 3.98 23.30 -10.91
N HIS A 165 3.31 22.18 -11.12
CA HIS A 165 2.72 21.81 -12.40
C HIS A 165 1.21 21.54 -12.30
N ALA A 166 0.48 21.98 -13.32
CA ALA A 166 -0.90 21.60 -13.52
C ALA A 166 -1.17 21.23 -14.98
N ASN A 167 -1.78 20.08 -15.20
CA ASN A 167 -2.28 19.69 -16.52
C ASN A 167 -3.45 20.57 -16.99
N GLY A 168 -4.14 21.19 -16.07
CA GLY A 168 -5.13 22.22 -16.32
C GLY A 168 -4.52 23.62 -16.23
N LYS A 169 -5.20 24.49 -15.48
CA LYS A 169 -4.78 25.87 -15.25
C LYS A 169 -4.20 26.06 -13.86
N ILE A 170 -3.43 27.14 -13.69
CA ILE A 170 -3.00 27.60 -12.36
C ILE A 170 -3.65 28.94 -12.07
N TRP A 171 -4.17 29.08 -10.85
CA TRP A 171 -4.59 30.33 -10.26
C TRP A 171 -3.77 30.60 -9.01
N SER A 172 -3.03 31.70 -8.99
CA SER A 172 -2.17 32.07 -7.86
C SER A 172 -2.46 33.52 -7.45
N ASP A 173 -2.97 33.68 -6.24
CA ASP A 173 -3.28 34.95 -5.61
C ASP A 173 -3.07 34.89 -4.09
N PRO A 174 -1.84 34.59 -3.64
CA PRO A 174 -1.49 34.50 -2.23
C PRO A 174 -1.36 35.91 -1.62
N GLY A 175 -1.35 36.01 -0.31
CA GLY A 175 -0.87 37.21 0.39
C GLY A 175 0.63 37.40 0.18
N ASN A 176 1.40 36.32 0.28
CA ASN A 176 2.84 36.28 0.00
C ASN A 176 3.26 34.82 -0.37
N GLY A 177 3.57 34.55 -1.64
CA GLY A 177 3.87 33.20 -2.06
C GLY A 177 4.91 33.12 -3.16
N TYR A 178 5.70 32.02 -3.16
CA TYR A 178 6.64 31.72 -4.22
C TYR A 178 6.71 30.21 -4.54
N ALA A 179 7.10 29.93 -5.78
CA ALA A 179 7.60 28.61 -6.23
C ALA A 179 8.81 28.80 -7.14
N PHE A 180 9.61 27.75 -7.32
CA PHE A 180 10.80 27.85 -8.22
C PHE A 180 10.39 27.88 -9.68
N SER A 181 9.29 27.25 -10.06
CA SER A 181 8.68 27.43 -11.38
C SER A 181 7.16 27.18 -11.34
N PHE A 182 6.48 27.77 -12.33
CA PHE A 182 5.06 27.55 -12.58
C PHE A 182 4.84 27.04 -14.00
N GLU A 183 4.28 25.85 -14.11
CA GLU A 183 4.04 25.17 -15.38
C GLU A 183 2.55 24.80 -15.50
N ALA A 184 1.86 25.33 -16.49
CA ALA A 184 0.44 25.05 -16.71
C ALA A 184 0.20 24.65 -18.17
N SER A 185 -0.44 23.51 -18.41
CA SER A 185 -0.70 23.05 -19.77
C SER A 185 -1.82 23.84 -20.45
N LYS A 186 -2.72 24.44 -19.69
CA LYS A 186 -3.82 25.28 -20.19
C LYS A 186 -3.72 26.76 -19.75
N GLY A 187 -2.52 27.18 -19.36
CA GLY A 187 -2.24 28.57 -18.98
C GLY A 187 -2.63 28.94 -17.56
N PHE A 188 -2.63 30.24 -17.30
CA PHE A 188 -2.92 30.78 -15.97
C PHE A 188 -4.26 31.51 -15.99
N ASP A 189 -5.17 31.18 -15.08
CA ASP A 189 -6.37 31.97 -14.83
C ASP A 189 -6.00 33.27 -14.13
N LYS A 190 -5.02 33.25 -13.21
CA LYS A 190 -4.46 34.39 -12.53
C LYS A 190 -3.05 34.05 -12.05
N LEU A 191 -2.15 34.98 -12.23
CA LEU A 191 -0.83 35.00 -11.62
C LEU A 191 -0.62 36.42 -11.08
N ASN A 192 -0.96 36.65 -9.79
CA ASN A 192 -0.94 37.99 -9.20
C ASN A 192 0.50 38.51 -9.10
N SER A 193 0.83 39.50 -9.91
CA SER A 193 2.18 40.06 -10.01
C SER A 193 2.68 40.75 -8.74
N SER A 194 1.78 41.17 -7.87
CA SER A 194 2.16 41.84 -6.63
C SER A 194 2.57 40.86 -5.52
N THR A 195 1.97 39.68 -5.50
CA THR A 195 2.06 38.76 -4.36
C THR A 195 2.65 37.41 -4.71
N THR A 196 2.65 37.02 -5.99
CA THR A 196 3.29 35.80 -6.47
C THR A 196 4.72 36.09 -6.92
N LYS A 197 5.68 35.30 -6.46
CA LYS A 197 7.10 35.41 -6.80
C LYS A 197 7.62 34.11 -7.39
N VAL A 198 8.69 34.22 -8.18
CA VAL A 198 9.53 33.10 -8.59
C VAL A 198 10.74 33.08 -7.66
N GLY A 199 10.96 31.93 -7.01
CA GLY A 199 12.16 31.71 -6.18
C GLY A 199 13.31 31.21 -7.05
N VAL A 200 14.46 31.83 -6.96
CA VAL A 200 15.70 31.36 -7.62
C VAL A 200 16.71 31.04 -6.54
N LYS A 201 17.17 29.79 -6.54
CA LYS A 201 18.14 29.31 -5.54
C LYS A 201 19.51 29.92 -5.81
N ASN A 202 20.11 30.52 -4.78
CA ASN A 202 21.46 31.04 -4.81
C ASN A 202 22.21 30.59 -3.56
N GLY A 203 22.90 29.45 -3.65
CA GLY A 203 23.44 28.74 -2.49
C GLY A 203 22.32 28.30 -1.55
N ASP A 204 22.43 28.67 -0.28
CA ASP A 204 21.42 28.37 0.74
C ASP A 204 20.27 29.41 0.77
N ASN A 205 20.35 30.46 -0.03
CA ASN A 205 19.35 31.53 -0.08
C ASN A 205 18.42 31.36 -1.30
N VAL A 206 17.21 31.87 -1.16
CA VAL A 206 16.23 31.97 -2.26
C VAL A 206 16.02 33.45 -2.57
N ASN A 207 16.38 33.86 -3.78
CA ASN A 207 16.07 35.18 -4.30
C ASN A 207 14.65 35.19 -4.88
N LEU A 208 13.83 36.13 -4.50
CA LEU A 208 12.44 36.25 -4.94
C LEU A 208 12.34 37.27 -6.08
N LEU A 209 11.95 36.80 -7.26
CA LEU A 209 11.75 37.62 -8.44
C LEU A 209 10.28 37.89 -8.67
N ASP A 210 9.95 39.10 -9.10
CA ASP A 210 8.60 39.42 -9.56
C ASP A 210 8.27 38.57 -10.81
N VAL A 211 7.09 37.96 -10.85
CA VAL A 211 6.65 37.13 -12.00
C VAL A 211 6.62 37.88 -13.33
N THR A 212 6.67 39.20 -13.32
CA THR A 212 6.73 40.07 -14.49
C THR A 212 8.15 40.34 -14.96
N SER A 213 9.18 40.04 -14.18
CA SER A 213 10.57 40.24 -14.55
C SER A 213 11.02 39.31 -15.70
N ASP A 214 11.97 39.75 -16.52
CA ASP A 214 12.44 38.94 -17.65
C ASP A 214 13.14 37.63 -17.17
N GLU A 215 13.83 37.69 -16.06
CA GLU A 215 14.45 36.53 -15.47
C GLU A 215 13.38 35.50 -14.98
N ALA A 216 12.32 35.96 -14.32
CA ALA A 216 11.24 35.08 -13.86
C ALA A 216 10.47 34.43 -15.01
N LYS A 217 10.38 35.06 -16.18
CA LYS A 217 9.67 34.49 -17.34
C LYS A 217 10.23 33.16 -17.80
N SER A 218 11.53 32.91 -17.63
CA SER A 218 12.15 31.62 -17.94
C SER A 218 11.68 30.46 -17.05
N HIS A 219 11.09 30.78 -15.89
CA HIS A 219 10.56 29.84 -14.91
C HIS A 219 9.02 29.72 -14.96
N ILE A 220 8.38 30.40 -15.94
CA ILE A 220 6.92 30.43 -16.08
C ILE A 220 6.56 29.90 -17.47
N ASN A 221 5.86 28.77 -17.50
CA ASN A 221 5.44 28.11 -18.74
C ASN A 221 3.91 27.99 -18.78
N SER A 222 3.27 28.83 -19.59
CA SER A 222 1.80 28.84 -19.77
C SER A 222 1.29 27.82 -20.82
N ASN A 223 2.18 27.07 -21.45
CA ASN A 223 1.88 26.04 -22.44
C ASN A 223 2.76 24.82 -22.19
N ALA A 224 2.80 24.40 -20.91
CA ALA A 224 3.57 23.23 -20.50
C ALA A 224 3.01 21.95 -21.15
N GLN A 225 3.87 20.99 -21.41
CA GLN A 225 3.43 19.70 -21.91
C GLN A 225 2.55 19.02 -20.86
N TYR A 226 1.48 18.34 -21.32
CA TYR A 226 0.70 17.45 -20.48
C TYR A 226 1.58 16.33 -19.93
N GLU A 227 1.49 16.08 -18.62
CA GLU A 227 2.22 15.01 -17.94
C GLU A 227 1.21 13.99 -17.41
N GLU A 228 1.46 12.72 -17.67
CA GLU A 228 0.62 11.67 -17.13
C GLU A 228 0.71 11.62 -15.60
N MET A 229 -0.43 11.30 -14.95
CA MET A 229 -0.43 11.04 -13.51
C MET A 229 0.56 9.92 -13.22
N PRO A 230 1.54 10.13 -12.33
CA PRO A 230 2.47 9.08 -11.99
C PRO A 230 1.71 7.90 -11.38
N THR A 231 1.96 6.72 -11.90
CA THR A 231 1.47 5.50 -11.27
C THR A 231 2.35 5.18 -10.08
N TYR A 232 1.73 5.08 -8.91
CA TYR A 232 2.42 4.52 -7.77
C TYR A 232 2.78 3.07 -8.07
N LEU A 233 4.07 2.73 -8.02
CA LEU A 233 4.57 1.37 -8.25
C LEU A 233 4.23 0.40 -7.11
N GLY A 234 3.16 0.70 -6.38
CA GLY A 234 2.69 -0.03 -5.23
C GLY A 234 1.86 -1.27 -5.52
N GLU A 235 2.20 -2.06 -6.55
CA GLU A 235 1.68 -3.44 -6.64
C GLU A 235 2.02 -4.26 -5.38
N ASN A 236 2.99 -3.82 -4.58
CA ASN A 236 3.30 -4.44 -3.30
C ASN A 236 2.42 -3.95 -2.15
N ILE A 237 1.75 -2.81 -2.26
CA ILE A 237 0.77 -2.40 -1.24
C ILE A 237 -0.39 -3.39 -1.20
N GLU A 238 -0.88 -3.83 -2.34
CA GLU A 238 -1.94 -4.85 -2.41
C GLU A 238 -1.48 -6.22 -1.89
N LYS A 239 -0.18 -6.54 -1.97
CA LYS A 239 0.39 -7.75 -1.37
C LYS A 239 0.66 -7.61 0.13
N LEU A 240 0.79 -6.38 0.63
CA LEU A 240 0.87 -6.07 2.05
C LEU A 240 -0.52 -6.06 2.72
N ILE A 241 -1.59 -6.01 1.93
CA ILE A 241 -2.95 -6.30 2.40
C ILE A 241 -3.03 -7.82 2.61
N VAL A 242 -2.40 -8.26 3.68
CA VAL A 242 -2.69 -9.59 4.23
C VAL A 242 -4.16 -9.52 4.64
N ASN A 243 -5.04 -10.28 3.98
CA ASN A 243 -6.34 -10.58 4.56
C ASN A 243 -6.04 -11.10 5.97
N PRO A 244 -6.36 -10.37 7.03
CA PRO A 244 -6.05 -10.80 8.37
C PRO A 244 -6.87 -12.08 8.63
N SER A 245 -6.25 -13.24 8.40
CA SER A 245 -6.85 -14.49 8.83
C SER A 245 -6.69 -14.54 10.34
N VAL A 246 -7.81 -14.57 11.02
CA VAL A 246 -7.82 -14.85 12.46
C VAL A 246 -7.27 -16.27 12.65
N PRO A 247 -6.18 -16.47 13.40
CA PRO A 247 -5.65 -17.81 13.65
C PRO A 247 -6.73 -18.71 14.27
N GLU A 248 -6.82 -19.96 13.84
CA GLU A 248 -7.85 -20.91 14.28
C GLU A 248 -7.72 -21.35 15.75
N ASN A 249 -6.58 -21.08 16.40
CA ASN A 249 -6.22 -21.64 17.73
C ASN A 249 -6.37 -20.67 18.89
N PHE A 250 -7.48 -19.95 18.98
CA PHE A 250 -7.81 -19.20 20.18
C PHE A 250 -8.75 -20.02 21.08
N ASP A 251 -8.15 -20.77 22.00
CA ASP A 251 -8.87 -21.62 22.93
C ASP A 251 -8.82 -21.03 24.35
N LEU A 252 -9.72 -20.08 24.67
CA LEU A 252 -9.92 -19.74 26.09
C LEU A 252 -11.34 -19.27 26.37
N THR A 253 -11.91 -19.82 27.43
CA THR A 253 -13.19 -19.42 27.98
C THR A 253 -13.07 -18.14 28.81
N ILE A 254 -14.07 -17.27 28.74
CA ILE A 254 -14.16 -15.96 29.43
C ILE A 254 -13.85 -16.04 30.95
N ALA A 255 -14.00 -17.19 31.57
CA ALA A 255 -13.77 -17.38 33.01
C ALA A 255 -12.29 -17.29 33.44
N GLU A 256 -11.34 -17.51 32.55
CA GLU A 256 -9.90 -17.46 32.88
C GLU A 256 -9.31 -16.06 32.77
N VAL A 257 -10.01 -15.15 32.12
CA VAL A 257 -9.57 -13.78 31.85
C VAL A 257 -9.68 -12.86 33.06
N ASN A 258 -10.49 -13.21 34.07
CA ASN A 258 -10.70 -12.39 35.26
C ASN A 258 -9.52 -12.42 36.28
N LYS A 259 -8.40 -13.05 35.94
CA LYS A 259 -7.18 -12.99 36.75
C LYS A 259 -6.32 -11.82 36.35
N LYS A 260 -6.31 -10.77 37.16
CA LYS A 260 -5.42 -9.62 37.03
C LYS A 260 -3.94 -10.04 36.92
N GLY A 261 -3.25 -9.57 35.88
CA GLY A 261 -1.79 -9.39 35.88
C GLY A 261 -0.95 -10.66 35.97
N SER A 262 -1.27 -11.72 35.22
CA SER A 262 -0.32 -12.81 35.07
C SER A 262 0.31 -12.82 33.68
N ASP A 263 1.64 -12.77 33.62
CA ASP A 263 2.45 -12.83 32.39
C ASP A 263 2.32 -14.16 31.63
N GLY A 264 1.29 -14.95 31.88
CA GLY A 264 1.16 -16.32 31.44
C GLY A 264 0.03 -16.64 30.44
N TYR A 265 -0.78 -15.67 30.01
CA TYR A 265 -1.84 -15.96 29.05
C TYR A 265 -1.31 -15.96 27.62
N LYS A 266 -1.49 -17.08 26.92
CA LYS A 266 -0.95 -17.25 25.57
C LYS A 266 -1.75 -16.51 24.51
N SER A 267 -3.08 -16.57 24.54
CA SER A 267 -3.99 -15.85 23.63
C SER A 267 -5.39 -15.88 24.20
N ILE A 268 -6.11 -14.77 24.10
CA ILE A 268 -7.42 -14.62 24.74
C ILE A 268 -8.44 -14.18 23.70
N LYS A 269 -9.64 -14.77 23.79
CA LYS A 269 -10.79 -14.41 22.96
C LYS A 269 -11.84 -13.71 23.79
N TYR A 270 -12.26 -12.52 23.35
CA TYR A 270 -13.41 -11.80 23.88
C TYR A 270 -14.56 -11.76 22.89
N ILE A 271 -15.78 -11.81 23.38
CA ILE A 271 -17.00 -11.69 22.58
C ILE A 271 -17.93 -10.69 23.25
N GLY A 272 -18.27 -9.61 22.56
CA GLY A 272 -19.22 -8.59 23.02
C GLY A 272 -18.59 -7.37 23.66
N ASN A 273 -19.27 -6.76 24.62
CA ASN A 273 -18.81 -5.57 25.33
C ASN A 273 -18.06 -5.93 26.57
N GLU A 274 -16.91 -5.33 26.84
CA GLU A 274 -16.11 -5.51 28.04
C GLU A 274 -15.69 -4.19 28.62
N THR A 275 -15.57 -4.15 29.96
CA THR A 275 -14.99 -3.00 30.67
C THR A 275 -13.94 -3.50 31.63
N TRP A 276 -12.69 -3.06 31.43
CA TRP A 276 -11.59 -3.34 32.34
C TRP A 276 -11.45 -2.20 33.35
N TRP A 277 -11.46 -2.54 34.65
CA TRP A 277 -11.44 -1.56 35.73
C TRP A 277 -10.07 -1.50 36.40
N GLY A 278 -9.45 -0.34 36.38
CA GLY A 278 -8.25 -0.01 37.14
C GLY A 278 -7.05 -0.95 36.93
N GLY A 279 -5.88 -0.54 37.38
CA GLY A 279 -4.67 -1.35 37.33
C GLY A 279 -4.10 -1.54 35.91
N THR A 280 -3.12 -2.44 35.78
CA THR A 280 -2.51 -2.82 34.50
C THR A 280 -3.00 -4.19 34.09
N TRP A 281 -3.55 -4.26 32.88
CA TRP A 281 -3.95 -5.51 32.23
C TRP A 281 -2.90 -5.85 31.18
N SER A 282 -2.23 -6.98 31.34
CA SER A 282 -1.17 -7.39 30.42
C SER A 282 -1.50 -8.75 29.82
N PHE A 283 -1.44 -8.82 28.50
CA PHE A 283 -1.57 -10.05 27.73
C PHE A 283 -0.17 -10.40 27.20
N GLY A 284 0.35 -11.55 27.61
CA GLY A 284 1.71 -11.98 27.29
C GLY A 284 1.91 -12.31 25.81
N ASN A 285 0.81 -12.61 25.09
CA ASN A 285 0.78 -12.90 23.65
C ASN A 285 -0.39 -12.17 23.00
N ASP A 286 -1.02 -12.80 22.00
CA ASP A 286 -2.05 -12.21 21.16
C ASP A 286 -3.39 -12.06 21.88
N LEU A 287 -4.14 -11.06 21.46
CA LEU A 287 -5.53 -10.85 21.89
C LEU A 287 -6.46 -10.91 20.69
N LEU A 288 -7.52 -11.73 20.78
CA LEU A 288 -8.61 -11.76 19.82
C LEU A 288 -9.88 -11.12 20.41
N ILE A 289 -10.41 -10.13 19.70
CA ILE A 289 -11.73 -9.55 19.95
C ILE A 289 -12.67 -10.03 18.84
N ASP A 290 -13.67 -10.85 19.16
CA ASP A 290 -14.61 -11.37 18.17
C ASP A 290 -15.94 -10.64 18.22
N ASN A 291 -16.12 -9.70 17.30
CA ASN A 291 -17.33 -8.90 17.11
C ASN A 291 -18.00 -9.15 15.75
N SER A 292 -17.80 -10.32 15.15
CA SER A 292 -18.34 -10.66 13.84
C SER A 292 -19.86 -10.53 13.73
N SER A 293 -20.60 -10.75 14.82
CA SER A 293 -22.06 -10.70 14.85
C SER A 293 -22.65 -9.40 15.37
N ARG A 294 -21.86 -8.52 16.02
CA ARG A 294 -22.34 -7.28 16.66
C ARG A 294 -21.25 -6.21 16.75
N SER A 295 -21.67 -4.95 16.99
CA SER A 295 -20.74 -3.91 17.44
C SER A 295 -20.33 -4.18 18.89
N GLY A 296 -19.10 -3.82 19.23
CA GLY A 296 -18.60 -3.98 20.59
C GLY A 296 -17.81 -2.77 21.05
N ASP A 297 -18.07 -2.35 22.30
CA ASP A 297 -17.29 -1.33 22.99
C ASP A 297 -16.46 -2.02 24.06
N TYR A 298 -15.15 -1.82 23.97
CA TYR A 298 -14.17 -2.27 24.96
C TYR A 298 -13.62 -1.04 25.66
N LYS A 299 -13.82 -0.96 26.96
CA LYS A 299 -13.48 0.23 27.76
C LYS A 299 -12.44 -0.13 28.80
N LEU A 300 -11.44 0.72 28.93
CA LEU A 300 -10.50 0.70 30.04
C LEU A 300 -10.69 1.96 30.87
N GLU A 301 -11.09 1.79 32.12
CA GLU A 301 -11.32 2.89 33.05
C GLU A 301 -10.27 2.85 34.16
N GLY A 302 -9.36 3.83 34.14
CA GLY A 302 -8.39 4.04 35.21
C GLY A 302 -7.18 3.12 35.21
N GLY A 303 -6.79 2.54 34.07
CA GLY A 303 -5.68 1.62 34.02
C GLY A 303 -4.93 1.60 32.68
N LYS A 304 -4.00 0.66 32.51
CA LYS A 304 -3.23 0.44 31.27
C LYS A 304 -3.50 -0.95 30.72
N LEU A 305 -3.74 -1.05 29.40
CA LEU A 305 -3.84 -2.30 28.67
C LEU A 305 -2.55 -2.49 27.86
N ILE A 306 -1.87 -3.62 28.05
CA ILE A 306 -0.66 -3.99 27.32
C ILE A 306 -0.93 -5.31 26.59
N ILE A 307 -0.70 -5.31 25.28
CA ILE A 307 -0.76 -6.50 24.44
C ILE A 307 0.64 -6.73 23.90
N ASN A 308 1.32 -7.77 24.36
CA ASN A 308 2.71 -8.05 23.96
C ASN A 308 2.81 -8.71 22.60
N GLY A 309 1.75 -9.36 22.12
CA GLY A 309 1.61 -9.91 20.78
C GLY A 309 0.75 -9.03 19.87
N ASP A 310 0.09 -9.67 18.93
CA ASP A 310 -0.80 -9.05 17.96
C ASP A 310 -2.23 -8.87 18.52
N LEU A 311 -2.90 -7.82 18.06
CA LEU A 311 -4.32 -7.62 18.32
C LEU A 311 -5.13 -8.00 17.06
N TYR A 312 -5.96 -9.02 17.19
CA TYR A 312 -6.91 -9.43 16.15
C TYR A 312 -8.31 -8.96 16.52
N ILE A 313 -8.97 -8.30 15.58
CA ILE A 313 -10.34 -7.84 15.71
C ILE A 313 -11.16 -8.45 14.57
N ASN A 314 -11.94 -9.47 14.90
CA ASN A 314 -12.89 -10.07 13.97
C ASN A 314 -14.18 -9.26 13.99
N GLY A 315 -14.25 -8.26 13.13
CA GLY A 315 -15.36 -7.30 13.05
C GLY A 315 -16.29 -7.57 11.87
N ASN A 316 -17.41 -6.86 11.84
CA ASN A 316 -18.31 -6.81 10.70
C ASN A 316 -18.08 -5.48 9.95
N ALA A 317 -18.03 -5.52 8.62
CA ALA A 317 -17.82 -4.33 7.79
C ALA A 317 -18.83 -3.18 8.05
N ASN A 318 -20.02 -3.51 8.55
CA ASN A 318 -21.09 -2.54 8.83
C ASN A 318 -21.18 -2.16 10.32
N LYS A 319 -20.32 -2.70 11.19
CA LYS A 319 -20.38 -2.47 12.63
C LYS A 319 -19.02 -2.07 13.18
N ASN A 320 -19.01 -1.13 14.10
CA ASN A 320 -17.79 -0.62 14.70
C ASN A 320 -17.34 -1.51 15.87
N THR A 321 -16.04 -1.71 15.99
CA THR A 321 -15.40 -2.09 17.24
C THR A 321 -14.71 -0.86 17.80
N THR A 322 -15.12 -0.45 19.00
CA THR A 322 -14.57 0.73 19.67
C THR A 322 -13.66 0.28 20.80
N LEU A 323 -12.43 0.75 20.82
CA LEU A 323 -11.52 0.65 21.95
C LEU A 323 -11.42 2.02 22.60
N SER A 324 -11.93 2.17 23.83
CA SER A 324 -12.01 3.44 24.55
C SER A 324 -11.16 3.42 25.81
N PHE A 325 -10.30 4.45 25.99
CA PHE A 325 -9.35 4.53 27.10
C PHE A 325 -9.47 5.89 27.81
N TYR A 326 -10.17 5.95 28.93
CA TYR A 326 -10.55 7.22 29.56
C TYR A 326 -9.49 7.84 30.49
N SER A 327 -8.63 7.06 31.12
CA SER A 327 -7.62 7.61 32.04
C SER A 327 -6.29 6.85 32.04
N GLY A 328 -6.20 5.78 31.33
CA GLY A 328 -4.97 5.03 31.12
C GLY A 328 -4.56 5.07 29.66
N GLY A 329 -4.07 3.94 29.16
CA GLY A 329 -3.68 3.83 27.76
C GLY A 329 -3.68 2.41 27.26
N ILE A 330 -3.61 2.25 25.95
CA ILE A 330 -3.30 0.99 25.31
C ILE A 330 -1.89 1.01 24.76
N GLU A 331 -1.16 -0.06 24.97
CA GLU A 331 0.12 -0.34 24.32
C GLU A 331 0.01 -1.69 23.61
N ILE A 332 0.21 -1.68 22.28
CA ILE A 332 0.21 -2.89 21.47
C ILE A 332 1.63 -3.03 20.90
N ASN A 333 2.33 -4.09 21.32
CA ASN A 333 3.72 -4.32 20.91
C ASN A 333 3.81 -5.03 19.55
N GLY A 334 2.77 -5.75 19.14
CA GLY A 334 2.61 -6.41 17.85
C GLY A 334 1.77 -5.60 16.86
N ASN A 335 1.27 -6.29 15.85
CA ASN A 335 0.42 -5.72 14.79
C ASN A 335 -1.05 -5.67 15.22
N VAL A 336 -1.82 -4.85 14.53
CA VAL A 336 -3.28 -4.80 14.67
C VAL A 336 -3.92 -5.26 13.36
N TYR A 337 -4.74 -6.29 13.44
CA TYR A 337 -5.49 -6.85 12.33
C TYR A 337 -6.99 -6.71 12.59
N CYS A 338 -7.70 -5.93 11.77
CA CYS A 338 -9.12 -5.69 11.91
C CYS A 338 -9.87 -6.01 10.61
N THR A 339 -10.80 -6.96 10.65
CA THR A 339 -11.63 -7.32 9.49
C THR A 339 -12.86 -6.42 9.32
N GLY A 340 -13.15 -5.56 10.29
CA GLY A 340 -14.27 -4.60 10.28
C GLY A 340 -13.79 -3.16 10.42
N LYS A 341 -14.66 -2.32 11.02
CA LYS A 341 -14.34 -0.94 11.36
C LYS A 341 -13.74 -0.86 12.75
N LEU A 342 -12.66 -0.09 12.90
CA LEU A 342 -11.98 0.11 14.17
C LEU A 342 -12.03 1.60 14.56
N LYS A 343 -12.46 1.84 15.79
CA LYS A 343 -12.40 3.16 16.42
C LYS A 343 -11.50 3.11 17.64
N LEU A 344 -10.48 3.93 17.65
CA LEU A 344 -9.59 4.13 18.80
C LEU A 344 -9.94 5.47 19.45
N ALA A 345 -10.39 5.41 20.71
CA ALA A 345 -10.83 6.60 21.44
C ALA A 345 -10.22 6.63 22.84
N GLY A 346 -10.00 7.82 23.42
CA GLY A 346 -9.53 7.99 24.77
C GLY A 346 -8.22 8.75 24.93
N SER A 347 -7.46 8.49 26.02
CA SER A 347 -6.34 9.35 26.40
C SER A 347 -5.02 9.01 25.74
N LYS A 348 -4.64 7.72 25.67
CA LYS A 348 -3.33 7.31 25.12
C LYS A 348 -3.44 6.02 24.32
N VAL A 349 -2.87 6.03 23.11
CA VAL A 349 -2.75 4.86 22.26
C VAL A 349 -1.34 4.78 21.72
N HIS A 350 -0.64 3.67 21.97
CA HIS A 350 0.68 3.41 21.42
C HIS A 350 0.70 2.05 20.73
N ILE A 351 0.87 2.04 19.42
CA ILE A 351 0.96 0.84 18.59
C ILE A 351 2.35 0.78 17.96
N LYS A 352 3.09 -0.30 18.22
CA LYS A 352 4.47 -0.48 17.74
C LYS A 352 4.53 -1.25 16.42
N GLY A 353 3.58 -2.16 16.18
CA GLY A 353 3.46 -2.90 14.93
C GLY A 353 2.61 -2.20 13.87
N ASN A 354 2.42 -2.84 12.75
CA ASN A 354 1.60 -2.33 11.66
C ASN A 354 0.10 -2.45 11.95
N VAL A 355 -0.69 -1.61 11.29
CA VAL A 355 -2.15 -1.64 11.41
C VAL A 355 -2.76 -2.00 10.05
N TYR A 356 -3.55 -3.05 10.03
CA TYR A 356 -4.28 -3.54 8.86
C TYR A 356 -5.78 -3.56 9.17
N CYS A 357 -6.52 -2.59 8.65
CA CYS A 357 -7.95 -2.47 8.87
C CYS A 357 -8.69 -2.57 7.52
N VAL A 358 -9.43 -3.67 7.32
CA VAL A 358 -10.22 -3.87 6.09
C VAL A 358 -11.36 -2.85 5.98
N GLY A 359 -11.89 -2.40 7.13
CA GLY A 359 -12.88 -1.33 7.22
C GLY A 359 -12.27 0.03 7.46
N ASP A 360 -13.08 0.94 7.97
CA ASP A 360 -12.67 2.31 8.26
C ASP A 360 -11.96 2.39 9.62
N LEU A 361 -10.88 3.13 9.68
CA LEU A 361 -10.13 3.39 10.92
C LEU A 361 -10.41 4.83 11.40
N TYR A 362 -10.91 4.95 12.64
CA TYR A 362 -11.21 6.22 13.30
C TYR A 362 -10.32 6.43 14.52
N LEU A 363 -9.65 7.58 14.57
CA LEU A 363 -8.89 8.03 15.74
C LEU A 363 -9.61 9.21 16.39
N GLU A 364 -10.06 9.01 17.63
CA GLU A 364 -10.66 10.08 18.45
C GLU A 364 -9.87 10.31 19.76
N SER A 365 -8.63 9.85 19.81
CA SER A 365 -7.74 9.97 20.97
C SER A 365 -6.83 11.19 20.82
N GLY A 366 -6.53 11.86 21.93
CA GLY A 366 -5.68 13.05 21.94
C GLY A 366 -4.17 12.77 21.96
N ASP A 367 -3.74 11.55 22.27
CA ASP A 367 -2.33 11.16 22.34
C ASP A 367 -2.18 9.79 21.69
N VAL A 368 -2.00 9.77 20.36
CA VAL A 368 -1.86 8.54 19.58
C VAL A 368 -0.49 8.52 18.94
N LYS A 369 0.25 7.43 19.20
CA LYS A 369 1.56 7.19 18.62
C LYS A 369 1.60 5.85 17.92
N PHE A 370 2.02 5.87 16.68
CA PHE A 370 2.32 4.69 15.90
C PHE A 370 3.82 4.68 15.59
N ASP A 371 4.52 3.69 16.12
CA ASP A 371 5.90 3.38 15.69
C ASP A 371 5.88 2.42 14.49
N SER A 372 4.72 2.27 13.86
CA SER A 372 4.45 1.41 12.73
C SER A 372 5.15 1.92 11.48
N THR A 373 5.66 1.02 10.64
CA THR A 373 6.10 1.36 9.29
C THR A 373 4.92 1.56 8.34
N TYR A 374 3.72 1.07 8.71
CA TYR A 374 2.60 1.02 7.81
C TYR A 374 1.24 0.98 8.52
N ILE A 375 0.31 1.84 8.08
CA ILE A 375 -1.10 1.78 8.41
C ILE A 375 -1.88 1.63 7.11
N TYR A 376 -2.67 0.57 7.00
CA TYR A 376 -3.63 0.37 5.92
C TYR A 376 -5.06 0.37 6.45
N ALA A 377 -5.96 1.09 5.76
CA ALA A 377 -7.38 1.11 6.05
C ALA A 377 -8.22 1.31 4.77
N ASN A 378 -9.52 0.95 4.81
CA ASN A 378 -10.44 1.34 3.73
C ASN A 378 -10.57 2.87 3.65
N SER A 379 -10.83 3.53 4.79
CA SER A 379 -10.69 4.96 4.97
C SER A 379 -10.09 5.28 6.33
N PHE A 380 -9.51 6.46 6.47
CA PHE A 380 -8.89 6.91 7.71
C PHE A 380 -9.47 8.25 8.13
N THR A 381 -9.87 8.36 9.38
CA THR A 381 -10.31 9.63 9.96
C THR A 381 -9.66 9.84 11.31
N ALA A 382 -8.97 10.97 11.48
CA ALA A 382 -8.45 11.43 12.76
C ALA A 382 -9.07 12.78 13.12
N THR A 383 -9.57 12.90 14.33
CA THR A 383 -10.17 14.16 14.85
C THR A 383 -9.24 14.91 15.80
N ASN A 384 -8.13 14.30 16.16
CA ASN A 384 -7.07 14.88 17.00
C ASN A 384 -5.69 14.58 16.42
N GLY A 385 -4.67 15.20 17.00
CA GLY A 385 -3.28 14.98 16.59
C GLY A 385 -2.80 13.54 16.84
N PHE A 386 -1.89 13.10 16.02
CA PHE A 386 -1.21 11.80 16.17
C PHE A 386 0.20 11.86 15.59
N VAL A 387 1.04 10.91 16.00
CA VAL A 387 2.39 10.72 15.45
C VAL A 387 2.45 9.35 14.79
N LEU A 388 2.89 9.31 13.53
CA LEU A 388 3.11 8.09 12.77
C LEU A 388 4.53 8.11 12.21
N SER A 389 5.32 7.09 12.54
CA SER A 389 6.68 6.93 12.02
C SER A 389 6.74 6.26 10.64
N GLY A 390 5.61 5.88 10.07
CA GLY A 390 5.50 5.17 8.80
C GLY A 390 4.57 5.83 7.79
N ALA A 391 4.01 5.04 6.90
CA ALA A 391 3.08 5.48 5.87
C ALA A 391 1.61 5.18 6.21
N LEU A 392 0.73 6.08 5.82
CA LEU A 392 -0.71 5.93 5.88
C LEU A 392 -1.26 5.67 4.47
N VAL A 393 -1.88 4.52 4.28
CA VAL A 393 -2.42 4.08 3.00
C VAL A 393 -3.89 3.72 3.13
N THR A 394 -4.70 4.20 2.20
CA THR A 394 -6.13 3.91 2.19
C THR A 394 -6.65 3.57 0.79
N GLU A 395 -7.69 2.76 0.74
CA GLU A 395 -8.46 2.56 -0.50
C GLU A 395 -9.28 3.80 -0.87
N LYS A 396 -9.84 4.48 0.16
CA LYS A 396 -10.69 5.66 0.03
C LYS A 396 -10.09 6.85 0.78
N ASP A 397 -10.95 7.69 1.35
CA ASP A 397 -10.58 8.98 1.89
C ASP A 397 -9.64 8.90 3.10
N ILE A 398 -8.72 9.84 3.16
CA ILE A 398 -7.98 10.23 4.35
C ILE A 398 -8.53 11.58 4.82
N LYS A 399 -9.01 11.64 6.06
CA LYS A 399 -9.49 12.87 6.69
C LYS A 399 -8.79 13.10 8.03
N ILE A 400 -8.06 14.19 8.14
CA ILE A 400 -7.36 14.57 9.36
C ILE A 400 -7.85 15.96 9.77
N THR A 401 -8.51 16.04 10.93
CA THR A 401 -9.04 17.28 11.49
C THR A 401 -8.54 17.45 12.92
N GLY A 402 -8.42 18.69 13.39
CA GLY A 402 -7.99 18.99 14.76
C GLY A 402 -6.50 19.32 14.89
N ALA A 403 -5.93 19.08 16.06
CA ALA A 403 -4.56 19.49 16.38
C ALA A 403 -3.49 18.65 15.69
N MET A 404 -2.26 19.12 15.78
CA MET A 404 -1.03 18.62 15.14
C MET A 404 -0.97 17.15 14.78
N ALA A 405 -0.81 16.83 13.50
CA ALA A 405 -0.43 15.51 13.02
C ALA A 405 1.03 15.53 12.53
N GLN A 406 1.80 14.53 12.93
CA GLN A 406 3.16 14.30 12.43
C GLN A 406 3.20 12.92 11.79
N ILE A 407 3.52 12.88 10.51
CA ILE A 407 3.64 11.62 9.78
C ILE A 407 5.03 11.57 9.17
N ASN A 408 5.73 10.46 9.44
CA ASN A 408 7.07 10.22 8.94
C ASN A 408 8.07 11.31 9.38
N SER A 409 8.35 11.40 10.65
CA SER A 409 9.23 12.43 11.22
C SER A 409 10.70 12.32 10.79
N SER A 410 11.11 11.27 10.05
CA SER A 410 12.48 11.12 9.55
C SER A 410 12.62 11.68 8.14
N ALA A 411 13.73 12.39 7.88
CA ALA A 411 14.06 12.95 6.56
C ALA A 411 14.24 11.90 5.44
N ASP A 412 14.23 10.61 5.80
CA ASP A 412 14.49 9.50 4.87
C ASP A 412 13.24 8.80 4.32
N SER A 413 12.05 9.23 4.73
CA SER A 413 10.81 8.62 4.30
C SER A 413 10.35 9.06 2.93
N THR A 414 9.91 8.10 2.11
CA THR A 414 9.49 8.34 0.73
C THR A 414 7.98 8.50 0.58
N MET A 415 7.17 7.86 1.43
CA MET A 415 5.70 7.94 1.40
C MET A 415 5.16 8.41 2.74
N THR A 416 4.20 9.31 2.68
CA THR A 416 3.50 9.78 3.89
C THR A 416 2.04 9.39 3.87
N MET A 417 1.30 9.80 2.86
CA MET A 417 -0.12 9.52 2.70
C MET A 417 -0.43 9.10 1.27
N TYR A 418 -1.16 8.02 1.13
CA TYR A 418 -1.66 7.54 -0.15
C TYR A 418 -3.13 7.18 -0.05
N SER A 419 -3.95 7.84 -0.85
CA SER A 419 -5.36 7.50 -1.04
C SER A 419 -5.56 6.98 -2.47
N LYS A 420 -5.88 5.68 -2.60
CA LYS A 420 -5.93 5.02 -3.92
C LYS A 420 -7.08 5.54 -4.78
N TYR A 421 -8.29 5.62 -4.23
CA TYR A 421 -9.50 6.01 -4.96
C TYR A 421 -10.25 7.18 -4.33
N GLY A 422 -9.79 7.69 -3.21
CA GLY A 422 -10.46 8.76 -2.46
C GLY A 422 -9.65 10.05 -2.39
N ASN A 423 -10.08 10.93 -1.52
CA ASN A 423 -9.52 12.25 -1.32
C ASN A 423 -8.62 12.27 -0.09
N ILE A 424 -7.71 13.25 -0.04
CA ILE A 424 -6.95 13.57 1.16
C ILE A 424 -7.40 14.96 1.64
N LYS A 425 -8.01 15.01 2.82
CA LYS A 425 -8.52 16.26 3.42
C LYS A 425 -7.86 16.50 4.76
N GLY A 426 -7.31 17.69 4.92
CA GLY A 426 -6.72 18.14 6.16
C GLY A 426 -7.36 19.44 6.63
N ASP A 427 -7.58 19.53 7.95
CA ASP A 427 -8.01 20.73 8.64
C ASP A 427 -7.32 20.75 10.01
N GLN A 428 -6.02 21.00 9.98
CA GLN A 428 -5.19 21.02 11.18
C GLN A 428 -4.14 22.12 11.08
N ALA A 429 -3.70 22.57 12.24
CA ALA A 429 -2.64 23.56 12.36
C ALA A 429 -1.32 22.90 12.80
N SER A 430 -0.18 23.52 12.44
CA SER A 430 1.17 23.19 12.92
C SER A 430 1.55 21.72 12.72
N SER A 431 1.27 21.16 11.56
CA SER A 431 1.57 19.78 11.21
C SER A 431 2.83 19.66 10.36
N ALA A 432 3.49 18.49 10.42
CA ALA A 432 4.67 18.19 9.62
C ALA A 432 4.53 16.81 8.95
N TYR A 433 4.81 16.78 7.66
CA TYR A 433 4.76 15.57 6.84
C TYR A 433 6.07 15.38 6.09
N HIS A 434 6.63 14.17 6.16
CA HIS A 434 7.85 13.83 5.44
C HIS A 434 7.54 12.73 4.42
N GLY A 435 7.72 13.05 3.15
CA GLY A 435 7.48 12.16 2.03
C GLY A 435 6.35 12.62 1.10
N LEU A 436 5.85 11.70 0.31
CA LEU A 436 4.87 11.94 -0.74
C LEU A 436 3.43 11.92 -0.18
N VAL A 437 2.66 12.95 -0.51
CA VAL A 437 1.20 13.00 -0.31
C VAL A 437 0.55 12.76 -1.67
N PHE A 438 -0.15 11.64 -1.82
CA PHE A 438 -0.55 11.13 -3.12
C PHE A 438 -2.02 10.69 -3.18
N ALA A 439 -2.80 11.33 -4.07
CA ALA A 439 -4.19 10.96 -4.36
C ALA A 439 -4.43 10.95 -5.88
N PRO A 440 -3.98 9.91 -6.60
CA PRO A 440 -4.01 9.90 -8.08
C PRO A 440 -5.42 9.93 -8.67
N ASN A 441 -6.43 9.50 -7.92
CA ASN A 441 -7.82 9.45 -8.36
C ASN A 441 -8.73 10.45 -7.60
N GLY A 442 -8.17 11.21 -6.65
CA GLY A 442 -8.92 12.09 -5.77
C GLY A 442 -8.40 13.52 -5.69
N ASP A 443 -9.09 14.30 -4.88
CA ASP A 443 -8.75 15.67 -4.55
C ASP A 443 -7.88 15.74 -3.29
N ILE A 444 -6.92 16.66 -3.30
CA ILE A 444 -6.15 17.01 -2.11
C ILE A 444 -6.58 18.41 -1.70
N SER A 445 -7.07 18.55 -0.46
CA SER A 445 -7.49 19.84 0.07
C SER A 445 -7.11 19.98 1.53
N TRP A 446 -6.42 21.08 1.84
CA TRP A 446 -6.10 21.49 3.20
C TRP A 446 -6.68 22.86 3.50
N CYS A 447 -7.27 23.01 4.70
CA CYS A 447 -7.76 24.27 5.23
C CYS A 447 -6.97 24.74 6.45
N GLY A 448 -5.98 23.96 6.90
CA GLY A 448 -5.17 24.27 8.08
C GLY A 448 -4.11 25.32 7.82
N ASP A 449 -3.33 25.62 8.86
CA ASP A 449 -2.33 26.69 8.90
C ASP A 449 -0.97 26.16 9.37
N SER A 450 0.13 26.77 8.90
CA SER A 450 1.50 26.48 9.34
C SER A 450 1.91 25.01 9.13
N ILE A 451 1.71 24.48 7.93
CA ILE A 451 2.03 23.08 7.57
C ILE A 451 3.37 23.01 6.85
N LYS A 452 4.22 22.07 7.28
CA LYS A 452 5.50 21.77 6.63
C LYS A 452 5.44 20.42 5.93
N ILE A 453 5.79 20.40 4.66
CA ILE A 453 5.85 19.18 3.85
C ILE A 453 7.26 19.03 3.30
N TYR A 454 7.96 18.01 3.78
CA TYR A 454 9.27 17.60 3.26
C TYR A 454 9.06 16.49 2.24
N GLY A 455 8.66 16.88 1.02
CA GLY A 455 8.24 15.95 -0.02
C GLY A 455 7.39 16.64 -1.08
N SER A 456 6.46 15.92 -1.68
CA SER A 456 5.63 16.42 -2.76
C SER A 456 4.14 16.18 -2.52
N ILE A 457 3.31 17.02 -3.12
CA ILE A 457 1.85 16.89 -3.15
C ILE A 457 1.44 16.56 -4.59
N ILE A 458 0.86 15.39 -4.79
CA ILE A 458 0.46 14.92 -6.10
C ILE A 458 -0.98 14.42 -6.03
N GLY A 459 -1.87 15.06 -6.76
CA GLY A 459 -3.29 14.73 -6.77
C GLY A 459 -3.89 14.75 -8.17
N LYS A 460 -5.02 14.04 -8.35
CA LYS A 460 -5.82 14.25 -9.55
C LYS A 460 -6.23 15.71 -9.63
N THR A 461 -6.78 16.23 -8.54
CA THR A 461 -7.00 17.67 -8.35
C THR A 461 -6.41 18.14 -7.03
N ILE A 462 -6.10 19.42 -6.93
CA ILE A 462 -5.69 20.07 -5.70
C ILE A 462 -6.55 21.32 -5.55
N SER A 463 -7.57 21.23 -4.71
CA SER A 463 -8.56 22.30 -4.53
C SER A 463 -8.23 23.26 -3.41
N GLY A 464 -7.28 22.92 -2.53
CA GLY A 464 -6.83 23.77 -1.43
C GLY A 464 -5.41 23.45 -1.00
N ILE A 465 -4.62 24.48 -0.76
CA ILE A 465 -3.29 24.42 -0.16
C ILE A 465 -3.39 25.08 1.22
N PRO A 466 -2.75 24.52 2.25
CA PRO A 466 -2.77 25.10 3.60
C PRO A 466 -2.26 26.55 3.61
N ALA A 467 -2.79 27.37 4.48
CA ALA A 467 -2.20 28.67 4.74
C ALA A 467 -0.81 28.52 5.38
N ASP A 468 0.12 29.42 5.04
CA ASP A 468 1.52 29.37 5.50
C ASP A 468 2.18 27.99 5.33
N VAL A 469 1.96 27.38 4.16
CA VAL A 469 2.59 26.09 3.85
C VAL A 469 4.02 26.28 3.36
N THR A 470 4.91 25.42 3.85
CA THR A 470 6.26 25.29 3.31
C THR A 470 6.44 23.89 2.74
N ILE A 471 6.84 23.79 1.46
CA ILE A 471 7.06 22.55 0.76
C ILE A 471 8.52 22.49 0.32
N HIS A 472 9.25 21.52 0.84
CA HIS A 472 10.61 21.21 0.45
C HIS A 472 10.61 19.87 -0.27
N PRO A 473 10.67 19.81 -1.61
CA PRO A 473 10.77 18.54 -2.31
C PRO A 473 11.99 17.75 -1.81
N LEU A 474 11.84 16.44 -1.75
CA LEU A 474 12.99 15.59 -1.47
C LEU A 474 13.98 15.72 -2.61
N ASP A 475 15.26 16.04 -2.31
CA ASP A 475 16.37 16.12 -3.28
C ASP A 475 16.72 14.71 -3.86
N ARG A 476 15.76 13.82 -3.95
CA ARG A 476 15.93 12.45 -4.42
C ARG A 476 14.97 12.18 -5.55
N ASP A 477 15.46 11.53 -6.58
CA ASP A 477 14.60 10.73 -7.42
C ASP A 477 13.88 9.73 -6.51
N LEU A 478 12.55 9.84 -6.42
CA LEU A 478 11.72 8.92 -5.63
C LEU A 478 11.75 7.55 -6.31
N GLU A 479 12.87 6.86 -6.14
CA GLU A 479 13.01 5.47 -6.52
C GLU A 479 12.48 4.62 -5.38
N TYR A 480 11.31 4.03 -5.59
CA TYR A 480 10.75 3.07 -4.66
C TYR A 480 11.47 1.73 -4.80
N ASP A 481 12.29 1.37 -3.81
CA ASP A 481 12.64 -0.03 -3.57
C ASP A 481 11.46 -0.71 -2.87
N THR A 482 10.63 -1.37 -3.67
CA THR A 482 9.45 -2.10 -3.20
C THR A 482 9.81 -3.31 -2.32
N ASN A 483 11.09 -3.68 -2.21
CA ASN A 483 11.53 -4.83 -1.44
C ASN A 483 12.13 -4.45 -0.07
N ASN A 484 12.37 -3.17 0.18
CA ASN A 484 12.89 -2.70 1.46
C ASN A 484 12.17 -1.43 1.92
N PRO A 485 11.02 -1.52 2.59
CA PRO A 485 10.30 -0.37 3.10
C PRO A 485 11.09 0.46 4.13
N ASN A 486 12.21 -0.06 4.63
CA ASN A 486 13.11 0.59 5.58
C ASN A 486 14.50 0.91 4.97
N GLY A 487 14.71 0.66 3.68
CA GLY A 487 15.99 0.83 3.01
C GLY A 487 16.22 2.26 2.58
N SER A 488 17.34 2.81 2.99
CA SER A 488 17.93 4.02 2.43
C SER A 488 18.04 3.90 0.92
N ALA A 489 17.43 4.80 0.17
CA ALA A 489 17.50 4.82 -1.29
C ALA A 489 18.92 5.15 -1.74
N THR A 490 19.70 4.13 -2.05
CA THR A 490 20.98 4.30 -2.74
C THR A 490 20.92 3.62 -4.09
N GLY A 491 20.84 4.41 -5.15
CA GLY A 491 21.25 4.07 -6.50
C GLY A 491 20.19 3.54 -7.46
N SER A 492 20.25 4.04 -8.66
CA SER A 492 19.68 3.62 -9.96
C SER A 492 18.55 2.59 -9.93
N GLY A 493 17.33 3.03 -9.98
CA GLY A 493 16.12 2.22 -10.01
C GLY A 493 16.03 1.30 -11.22
N ILE A 494 15.72 0.06 -10.95
CA ILE A 494 15.42 -0.95 -11.97
C ILE A 494 13.93 -1.24 -11.90
N MET A 495 13.22 -1.00 -13.00
CA MET A 495 11.77 -1.17 -13.08
C MET A 495 11.41 -2.43 -13.86
N LEU A 496 10.51 -3.26 -13.29
CA LEU A 496 9.79 -4.28 -14.06
C LEU A 496 8.67 -3.62 -14.85
N ILE A 497 8.64 -3.89 -16.15
CA ILE A 497 7.53 -3.49 -17.02
C ILE A 497 6.70 -4.75 -17.26
N LYS A 498 5.44 -4.72 -16.87
CA LYS A 498 4.46 -5.77 -17.20
C LYS A 498 3.84 -5.54 -18.54
#